data_95347e8967ad8c1626c16868761f4ca1
#
_entry.id   95347e8967ad8c1626c16868761f4ca1
#
_cell.length_a   1.000
_cell.length_b   1.000
_cell.length_c   1.000
_cell.angle_alpha   90.00
_cell.angle_beta   90.00
_cell.angle_gamma   90.00
#
_symmetry.space_group_name_H-M   'P 1'
#
loop_
_entity.id
_entity.type
_entity.pdbx_description
1 polymer ?
#
loop_
_entity_poly.entity_id
_entity_poly.type
_entity_poly.pdbx_seq_one_letter_code
_entity_poly.pdbx_strand_id
1 'polypeptide(L)'
;MKKELSNEELNDDIRLSIRTLENLFNQSYNYFAFKYTDIYTGFTISYNEKQEIFTASTIKAPMAIYLYEQAKKGLVNLDEKLTYTSAYYNTGTGVLKNREFNQDYTVRELISYAIIPSDNAAHNMLMDRYGRANMYNFWTEKGTTSIFRNYSNWGVVNANDATIYMKELYDYYNTDTELSNELMKNFTSVTFKPLSGKNNSKNTANKSGWSGTAFHDAAIVFDDNPYILVVLSNVGYSDYTYLFNLTSKVVSELHEKYWNLKYNKCQEIITG
;
A
#
# COMPACT_ATOMS: atom_id res chain seq x y z
N MET A 1 -10.21 -16.80 12.66
CA MET A 1 -11.61 -17.03 12.23
C MET A 1 -12.13 -15.76 11.61
N LYS A 2 -12.16 -15.66 10.27
CA LYS A 2 -12.75 -14.53 9.54
C LYS A 2 -14.27 -14.58 9.76
N LYS A 3 -14.81 -13.71 10.60
CA LYS A 3 -16.24 -13.42 10.59
C LYS A 3 -16.44 -12.33 9.55
N GLU A 4 -16.78 -12.71 8.33
CA GLU A 4 -17.50 -11.79 7.45
C GLU A 4 -18.80 -11.47 8.18
N LEU A 5 -19.07 -10.21 8.44
CA LEU A 5 -20.39 -9.78 8.88
C LEU A 5 -21.35 -10.13 7.74
N SER A 6 -22.40 -10.89 8.04
CA SER A 6 -23.45 -11.13 7.06
C SER A 6 -24.06 -9.78 6.65
N ASN A 7 -24.55 -9.67 5.41
CA ASN A 7 -25.23 -8.45 4.94
C ASN A 7 -26.40 -8.02 5.84
N GLU A 8 -26.94 -8.94 6.64
CA GLU A 8 -28.02 -8.68 7.62
C GLU A 8 -27.53 -7.94 8.87
N GLU A 9 -26.23 -7.99 9.19
CA GLU A 9 -25.65 -7.29 10.34
C GLU A 9 -25.26 -5.85 10.07
N LEU A 10 -25.27 -5.40 8.79
CA LEU A 10 -24.96 -4.03 8.41
C LEU A 10 -26.24 -3.18 8.46
N ASN A 11 -26.15 -2.03 9.11
CA ASN A 11 -27.26 -1.07 9.11
C ASN A 11 -27.37 -0.36 7.74
N ASP A 12 -28.49 0.35 7.52
CA ASP A 12 -28.79 1.00 6.24
C ASP A 12 -27.79 2.11 5.90
N ASP A 13 -27.20 2.77 6.88
CA ASP A 13 -26.18 3.82 6.66
C ASP A 13 -24.88 3.27 6.08
N ILE A 14 -24.45 2.10 6.54
CA ILE A 14 -23.26 1.41 5.99
C ILE A 14 -23.59 0.91 4.58
N ARG A 15 -24.77 0.34 4.36
CA ARG A 15 -25.24 -0.10 3.03
C ARG A 15 -25.29 1.05 2.03
N LEU A 16 -25.74 2.23 2.47
CA LEU A 16 -25.76 3.43 1.61
C LEU A 16 -24.32 3.85 1.22
N SER A 17 -23.38 3.81 2.15
CA SER A 17 -21.97 4.12 1.85
C SER A 17 -21.38 3.12 0.84
N ILE A 18 -21.68 1.81 0.98
CA ILE A 18 -21.25 0.78 0.02
C ILE A 18 -21.84 1.06 -1.38
N ARG A 19 -23.13 1.33 -1.47
CA ARG A 19 -23.79 1.68 -2.77
C ARG A 19 -23.18 2.94 -3.39
N THR A 20 -22.80 3.92 -2.58
CA THR A 20 -22.13 5.13 -3.07
C THR A 20 -20.78 4.78 -3.71
N LEU A 21 -20.00 3.90 -3.10
CA LEU A 21 -18.74 3.40 -3.67
C LEU A 21 -18.98 2.60 -4.95
N GLU A 22 -19.96 1.69 -4.96
CA GLU A 22 -20.31 0.90 -6.15
C GLU A 22 -20.72 1.81 -7.33
N ASN A 23 -21.54 2.81 -7.09
CA ASN A 23 -21.94 3.77 -8.11
C ASN A 23 -20.76 4.58 -8.64
N LEU A 24 -19.86 5.02 -7.75
CA LEU A 24 -18.63 5.72 -8.12
C LEU A 24 -17.76 4.86 -9.05
N PHE A 25 -17.58 3.57 -8.72
CA PHE A 25 -16.72 2.67 -9.47
C PHE A 25 -17.32 2.21 -10.81
N ASN A 26 -18.65 2.10 -10.89
CA ASN A 26 -19.32 1.69 -12.12
C ASN A 26 -19.36 2.81 -13.18
N GLN A 27 -19.12 4.07 -12.80
CA GLN A 27 -19.43 5.20 -13.67
C GLN A 27 -18.45 5.46 -14.80
N SER A 28 -17.21 4.93 -14.83
CA SER A 28 -16.34 5.46 -15.90
C SER A 28 -14.97 4.77 -16.11
N TYR A 29 -14.58 3.75 -15.37
CA TYR A 29 -13.18 3.31 -15.42
C TYR A 29 -13.05 1.86 -15.88
N ASN A 30 -12.42 1.65 -17.03
CA ASN A 30 -12.18 0.30 -17.58
C ASN A 30 -11.30 -0.57 -16.68
N TYR A 31 -10.44 0.06 -15.85
CA TYR A 31 -9.55 -0.61 -14.91
C TYR A 31 -9.61 0.12 -13.58
N PHE A 32 -10.36 -0.46 -12.67
CA PHE A 32 -10.46 0.03 -11.30
C PHE A 32 -10.58 -1.17 -10.36
N ALA A 33 -9.71 -1.23 -9.38
CA ALA A 33 -9.77 -2.19 -8.29
C ALA A 33 -9.66 -1.47 -6.95
N PHE A 34 -10.45 -1.94 -6.00
CA PHE A 34 -10.56 -1.31 -4.70
C PHE A 34 -10.62 -2.38 -3.61
N LYS A 35 -9.99 -2.11 -2.48
CA LYS A 35 -10.16 -2.91 -1.28
C LYS A 35 -9.97 -2.06 -0.02
N TYR A 36 -10.97 -2.10 0.85
CA TYR A 36 -10.91 -1.64 2.23
C TYR A 36 -10.87 -2.85 3.15
N THR A 37 -10.07 -2.79 4.20
CA THR A 37 -10.00 -3.84 5.23
C THR A 37 -9.75 -3.20 6.60
N ASP A 38 -10.69 -3.38 7.52
CA ASP A 38 -10.47 -3.09 8.93
C ASP A 38 -9.45 -4.08 9.51
N ILE A 39 -8.39 -3.56 10.12
CA ILE A 39 -7.25 -4.39 10.55
C ILE A 39 -7.61 -5.27 11.74
N TYR A 40 -8.44 -4.79 12.65
CA TYR A 40 -8.75 -5.53 13.89
C TYR A 40 -9.82 -6.59 13.69
N THR A 41 -10.84 -6.30 12.89
CA THR A 41 -11.98 -7.21 12.71
C THR A 41 -11.85 -8.06 11.45
N GLY A 42 -11.04 -7.65 10.47
CA GLY A 42 -10.96 -8.24 9.15
C GLY A 42 -12.17 -7.94 8.26
N PHE A 43 -13.07 -7.03 8.68
CA PHE A 43 -14.18 -6.59 7.83
C PHE A 43 -13.64 -5.97 6.55
N THR A 44 -14.14 -6.42 5.42
CA THR A 44 -13.61 -6.07 4.10
C THR A 44 -14.73 -5.69 3.14
N ILE A 45 -14.48 -4.67 2.34
CA ILE A 45 -15.28 -4.31 1.17
C ILE A 45 -14.33 -4.24 -0.01
N SER A 46 -14.69 -4.86 -1.13
CA SER A 46 -13.84 -4.91 -2.31
C SER A 46 -14.63 -4.76 -3.60
N TYR A 47 -13.92 -4.30 -4.63
CA TYR A 47 -14.40 -4.22 -6.01
C TYR A 47 -13.26 -4.58 -6.95
N ASN A 48 -13.47 -5.59 -7.80
CA ASN A 48 -12.45 -6.11 -8.73
C ASN A 48 -11.10 -6.41 -8.06
N GLU A 49 -11.07 -6.87 -6.82
CA GLU A 49 -9.87 -7.00 -5.99
C GLU A 49 -8.80 -7.94 -6.56
N LYS A 50 -9.18 -8.81 -7.50
CA LYS A 50 -8.27 -9.73 -8.21
C LYS A 50 -7.82 -9.23 -9.57
N GLN A 51 -8.34 -8.08 -10.03
CA GLN A 51 -7.94 -7.50 -11.30
C GLN A 51 -6.49 -7.05 -11.27
N GLU A 52 -5.68 -7.59 -12.16
CA GLU A 52 -4.27 -7.24 -12.29
C GLU A 52 -4.11 -5.96 -13.11
N ILE A 53 -3.36 -5.01 -12.54
CA ILE A 53 -3.05 -3.71 -13.14
C ILE A 53 -1.54 -3.49 -13.05
N PHE A 54 -0.94 -2.77 -13.99
CA PHE A 54 0.49 -2.43 -13.96
C PHE A 54 0.83 -1.72 -12.64
N THR A 55 1.88 -2.19 -11.94
CA THR A 55 2.20 -1.75 -10.57
C THR A 55 2.57 -0.28 -10.43
N ALA A 56 3.18 0.30 -11.47
CA ALA A 56 3.92 1.55 -11.31
C ALA A 56 4.80 1.49 -10.03
N SER A 57 4.92 2.58 -9.28
CA SER A 57 5.78 2.62 -8.08
C SER A 57 5.22 1.92 -6.84
N THR A 58 4.03 1.34 -6.87
CA THR A 58 3.51 0.57 -5.71
C THR A 58 4.35 -0.68 -5.43
N ILE A 59 5.03 -1.24 -6.45
CA ILE A 59 5.92 -2.41 -6.32
C ILE A 59 7.10 -2.17 -5.34
N LYS A 60 7.46 -0.92 -5.10
CA LYS A 60 8.53 -0.54 -4.18
C LYS A 60 8.17 -0.86 -2.72
N ALA A 61 6.88 -0.90 -2.40
CA ALA A 61 6.43 -1.25 -1.05
C ALA A 61 6.75 -2.71 -0.71
N PRO A 62 6.29 -3.73 -1.44
CA PRO A 62 6.61 -5.10 -1.13
C PRO A 62 8.11 -5.41 -1.22
N MET A 63 8.87 -4.72 -2.08
CA MET A 63 10.34 -4.82 -2.09
C MET A 63 10.95 -4.36 -0.76
N ALA A 64 10.57 -3.16 -0.29
CA ALA A 64 11.11 -2.61 0.96
C ALA A 64 10.77 -3.48 2.18
N ILE A 65 9.52 -3.93 2.27
CA ILE A 65 9.05 -4.81 3.36
C ILE A 65 9.85 -6.12 3.35
N TYR A 66 10.01 -6.75 2.18
CA TYR A 66 10.82 -7.96 2.04
C TYR A 66 12.24 -7.75 2.55
N LEU A 67 12.91 -6.67 2.14
CA LEU A 67 14.30 -6.42 2.53
C LEU A 67 14.46 -6.23 4.04
N TYR A 68 13.53 -5.54 4.71
CA TYR A 68 13.54 -5.40 6.16
C TYR A 68 13.21 -6.72 6.89
N GLU A 69 12.30 -7.53 6.35
CA GLU A 69 12.03 -8.88 6.87
C GLU A 69 13.27 -9.79 6.76
N GLN A 70 14.03 -9.68 5.67
CA GLN A 70 15.28 -10.41 5.54
C GLN A 70 16.39 -9.83 6.44
N ALA A 71 16.42 -8.52 6.64
CA ALA A 71 17.38 -7.88 7.56
C ALA A 71 17.13 -8.32 9.01
N LYS A 72 15.89 -8.44 9.44
CA LYS A 72 15.53 -9.00 10.76
C LYS A 72 16.07 -10.42 10.96
N LYS A 73 16.20 -11.20 9.88
CA LYS A 73 16.76 -12.57 9.90
C LYS A 73 18.28 -12.59 9.73
N GLY A 74 18.94 -11.44 9.57
CA GLY A 74 20.37 -11.33 9.30
C GLY A 74 20.80 -11.74 7.88
N LEU A 75 19.83 -11.88 6.95
CA LEU A 75 20.07 -12.29 5.56
C LEU A 75 20.32 -11.10 4.62
N VAL A 76 19.94 -9.90 5.04
CA VAL A 76 20.21 -8.64 4.35
C VAL A 76 20.95 -7.71 5.31
N ASN A 77 22.08 -7.18 4.88
CA ASN A 77 22.77 -6.12 5.60
C ASN A 77 22.32 -4.76 5.06
N LEU A 78 21.55 -4.02 5.87
CA LEU A 78 21.03 -2.69 5.48
C LEU A 78 22.14 -1.64 5.33
N ASP A 79 23.32 -1.87 5.90
CA ASP A 79 24.49 -0.99 5.80
C ASP A 79 25.45 -1.40 4.66
N GLU A 80 25.12 -2.47 3.90
CA GLU A 80 25.82 -2.79 2.66
C GLU A 80 25.74 -1.62 1.69
N LYS A 81 26.88 -1.29 1.05
CA LYS A 81 26.98 -0.19 0.09
C LYS A 81 26.87 -0.71 -1.33
N LEU A 82 26.05 -0.06 -2.13
CA LEU A 82 25.88 -0.29 -3.56
C LEU A 82 26.29 0.97 -4.32
N THR A 83 27.05 0.82 -5.39
CA THR A 83 27.56 1.94 -6.19
C THR A 83 26.52 2.37 -7.24
N TYR A 84 26.12 3.63 -7.23
CA TYR A 84 25.28 4.21 -8.26
C TYR A 84 26.09 4.50 -9.53
N THR A 85 25.86 3.74 -10.58
CA THR A 85 26.55 3.90 -11.88
C THR A 85 25.61 4.44 -12.94
N SER A 86 26.16 4.84 -14.09
CA SER A 86 25.36 5.32 -15.24
C SER A 86 24.36 4.27 -15.77
N ALA A 87 24.59 2.98 -15.51
CA ALA A 87 23.67 1.89 -15.88
C ALA A 87 22.31 2.00 -15.17
N TYR A 88 22.26 2.62 -14.00
CA TYR A 88 21.02 2.82 -13.22
C TYR A 88 20.35 4.17 -13.49
N TYR A 89 20.95 5.03 -14.33
CA TYR A 89 20.36 6.33 -14.61
C TYR A 89 18.93 6.21 -15.12
N ASN A 90 18.02 6.97 -14.52
CA ASN A 90 16.60 6.95 -14.87
C ASN A 90 16.03 8.37 -14.80
N THR A 91 15.42 8.84 -15.88
CA THR A 91 14.84 10.19 -15.97
C THR A 91 13.52 10.35 -15.20
N GLY A 92 12.94 9.24 -14.70
CA GLY A 92 11.69 9.25 -13.94
C GLY A 92 11.80 9.89 -12.57
N THR A 93 10.96 9.45 -11.65
CA THR A 93 10.95 9.98 -10.27
C THR A 93 12.22 9.60 -9.51
N GLY A 94 12.61 10.45 -8.56
CA GLY A 94 13.69 10.18 -7.64
C GLY A 94 14.74 11.28 -7.57
N VAL A 95 15.70 11.10 -6.67
CA VAL A 95 16.78 12.06 -6.36
C VAL A 95 18.10 11.66 -6.98
N LEU A 96 18.35 10.36 -7.22
CA LEU A 96 19.63 9.85 -7.74
C LEU A 96 19.95 10.39 -9.14
N LYS A 97 18.93 10.65 -9.96
CA LYS A 97 19.14 11.25 -11.29
C LYS A 97 19.89 12.58 -11.29
N ASN A 98 19.93 13.27 -10.15
CA ASN A 98 20.61 14.55 -9.95
C ASN A 98 21.92 14.38 -9.15
N ARG A 99 22.37 13.15 -8.94
CA ARG A 99 23.61 12.83 -8.23
C ARG A 99 24.69 12.41 -9.21
N GLU A 100 25.94 12.57 -8.78
CA GLU A 100 27.09 12.09 -9.54
C GLU A 100 27.15 10.56 -9.54
N PHE A 101 27.65 9.99 -10.63
CA PHE A 101 27.91 8.55 -10.70
C PHE A 101 29.11 8.15 -9.84
N ASN A 102 29.23 6.84 -9.58
CA ASN A 102 30.26 6.21 -8.77
C ASN A 102 30.25 6.65 -7.30
N GLN A 103 29.08 7.03 -6.80
CA GLN A 103 28.81 7.26 -5.38
C GLN A 103 28.19 6.01 -4.77
N ASP A 104 28.60 5.70 -3.53
CA ASP A 104 28.07 4.59 -2.78
C ASP A 104 26.89 5.03 -1.90
N TYR A 105 25.85 4.21 -1.87
CA TYR A 105 24.68 4.37 -1.01
C TYR A 105 24.41 3.07 -0.26
N THR A 106 24.07 3.16 1.00
CA THR A 106 23.65 1.98 1.77
C THR A 106 22.32 1.44 1.27
N VAL A 107 22.07 0.16 1.46
CA VAL A 107 20.78 -0.46 1.17
C VAL A 107 19.65 0.28 1.88
N ARG A 108 19.87 0.71 3.13
CA ARG A 108 18.96 1.53 3.94
C ARG A 108 18.60 2.84 3.25
N GLU A 109 19.59 3.58 2.77
CA GLU A 109 19.39 4.83 2.02
C GLU A 109 18.62 4.59 0.72
N LEU A 110 18.97 3.54 -0.03
CA LEU A 110 18.29 3.19 -1.27
C LEU A 110 16.82 2.81 -1.04
N ILE A 111 16.50 2.08 0.03
CA ILE A 111 15.11 1.79 0.40
C ILE A 111 14.37 3.09 0.71
N SER A 112 14.97 3.98 1.50
CA SER A 112 14.39 5.29 1.81
C SER A 112 14.13 6.11 0.54
N TYR A 113 15.08 6.14 -0.39
CA TYR A 113 14.90 6.83 -1.69
C TYR A 113 13.83 6.17 -2.56
N ALA A 114 13.75 4.83 -2.57
CA ALA A 114 12.69 4.13 -3.32
C ALA A 114 11.29 4.42 -2.76
N ILE A 115 11.14 4.60 -1.46
CA ILE A 115 9.82 4.81 -0.83
C ILE A 115 9.45 6.29 -0.81
N ILE A 116 10.28 7.18 -0.23
CA ILE A 116 9.91 8.59 0.03
C ILE A 116 9.81 9.40 -1.26
N PRO A 117 10.90 9.66 -2.02
CA PRO A 117 10.82 10.36 -3.30
C PRO A 117 10.47 9.42 -4.47
N SER A 118 10.17 8.16 -4.19
CA SER A 118 9.83 7.15 -5.20
C SER A 118 10.93 6.96 -6.27
N ASP A 119 12.21 6.90 -5.88
CA ASP A 119 13.37 6.85 -6.77
C ASP A 119 13.41 5.54 -7.58
N ASN A 120 13.45 5.67 -8.91
CA ASN A 120 13.48 4.53 -9.82
C ASN A 120 14.87 3.91 -9.93
N ALA A 121 15.93 4.70 -9.83
CA ALA A 121 17.30 4.20 -9.88
C ALA A 121 17.60 3.38 -8.61
N ALA A 122 17.22 3.90 -7.43
CA ALA A 122 17.34 3.17 -6.17
C ALA A 122 16.59 1.84 -6.20
N HIS A 123 15.36 1.83 -6.73
CA HIS A 123 14.60 0.59 -6.93
C HIS A 123 15.34 -0.41 -7.81
N ASN A 124 15.86 0.02 -8.97
CA ASN A 124 16.58 -0.87 -9.89
C ASN A 124 17.86 -1.43 -9.25
N MET A 125 18.63 -0.62 -8.54
CA MET A 125 19.81 -1.08 -7.80
C MET A 125 19.48 -2.18 -6.80
N LEU A 126 18.41 -2.01 -6.02
CA LEU A 126 17.95 -3.02 -5.05
C LEU A 126 17.43 -4.28 -5.73
N MET A 127 16.69 -4.15 -6.84
CA MET A 127 16.19 -5.30 -7.60
C MET A 127 17.31 -6.11 -8.24
N ASP A 128 18.36 -5.46 -8.73
CA ASP A 128 19.55 -6.14 -9.28
C ASP A 128 20.31 -6.86 -8.19
N ARG A 129 20.50 -6.24 -7.03
CA ARG A 129 21.27 -6.82 -5.91
C ARG A 129 20.59 -8.04 -5.29
N TYR A 130 19.29 -7.98 -5.05
CA TYR A 130 18.58 -9.01 -4.28
C TYR A 130 17.73 -9.96 -5.12
N GLY A 131 17.43 -9.59 -6.36
CA GLY A 131 16.71 -10.42 -7.32
C GLY A 131 15.22 -10.59 -7.01
N ARG A 132 14.45 -10.92 -8.03
CA ARG A 132 13.00 -11.09 -7.93
C ARG A 132 12.54 -12.44 -7.40
N ALA A 133 13.29 -13.49 -7.71
CA ALA A 133 12.84 -14.84 -7.41
C ALA A 133 12.58 -15.06 -5.92
N ASN A 134 13.47 -14.58 -5.06
CA ASN A 134 13.31 -14.67 -3.62
C ASN A 134 12.14 -13.82 -3.12
N MET A 135 11.94 -12.62 -3.69
CA MET A 135 10.80 -11.77 -3.38
C MET A 135 9.49 -12.42 -3.81
N TYR A 136 9.44 -13.00 -5.01
CA TYR A 136 8.29 -13.73 -5.51
C TYR A 136 7.91 -14.89 -4.59
N ASN A 137 8.87 -15.73 -4.22
CA ASN A 137 8.62 -16.87 -3.33
C ASN A 137 8.10 -16.39 -1.97
N PHE A 138 8.77 -15.41 -1.36
CA PHE A 138 8.34 -14.83 -0.08
C PHE A 138 6.90 -14.34 -0.10
N TRP A 139 6.53 -13.59 -1.14
CA TRP A 139 5.20 -13.03 -1.24
C TRP A 139 4.14 -14.08 -1.62
N THR A 140 4.51 -15.09 -2.41
CA THR A 140 3.63 -16.23 -2.71
C THR A 140 3.32 -17.04 -1.45
N GLU A 141 4.29 -17.26 -0.58
CA GLU A 141 4.09 -17.89 0.74
C GLU A 141 3.15 -17.07 1.64
N LYS A 142 3.13 -15.73 1.47
CA LYS A 142 2.20 -14.83 2.15
C LYS A 142 0.80 -14.79 1.49
N GLY A 143 0.61 -15.50 0.39
CA GLY A 143 -0.69 -15.63 -0.30
C GLY A 143 -0.94 -14.62 -1.42
N THR A 144 0.10 -13.90 -1.88
CA THR A 144 -0.04 -13.05 -3.07
C THR A 144 0.01 -13.88 -4.36
N THR A 145 -0.57 -13.35 -5.44
CA THR A 145 -0.73 -14.07 -6.70
C THR A 145 -0.07 -13.38 -7.89
N SER A 146 0.20 -12.09 -7.81
CA SER A 146 0.60 -11.27 -8.96
C SER A 146 1.96 -10.60 -8.82
N ILE A 147 2.33 -10.11 -7.63
CA ILE A 147 3.54 -9.31 -7.44
C ILE A 147 4.82 -10.13 -7.68
N PHE A 148 5.78 -9.52 -8.35
CA PHE A 148 7.06 -10.12 -8.75
C PHE A 148 6.96 -11.37 -9.65
N ARG A 149 5.77 -11.75 -10.13
CA ARG A 149 5.59 -12.93 -10.99
C ARG A 149 6.30 -12.81 -12.35
N ASN A 150 6.37 -11.62 -12.92
CA ASN A 150 6.98 -11.38 -14.23
C ASN A 150 8.46 -10.99 -14.13
N TYR A 151 9.21 -11.18 -15.24
CA TYR A 151 10.65 -10.91 -15.31
C TYR A 151 11.04 -9.41 -15.33
N SER A 152 10.11 -8.49 -15.21
CA SER A 152 10.35 -7.05 -15.12
C SER A 152 10.55 -6.60 -13.67
N ASN A 153 11.36 -5.58 -13.43
CA ASN A 153 11.48 -4.91 -12.11
C ASN A 153 10.17 -4.23 -11.67
N TRP A 154 9.26 -4.10 -12.59
CA TRP A 154 7.88 -3.64 -12.39
C TRP A 154 6.96 -4.86 -12.41
N GLY A 155 5.85 -4.86 -13.01
CA GLY A 155 4.99 -6.03 -13.12
C GLY A 155 3.53 -5.62 -12.94
N VAL A 156 2.74 -6.53 -12.40
CA VAL A 156 1.32 -6.28 -12.10
C VAL A 156 1.04 -6.48 -10.63
N VAL A 157 -0.03 -5.86 -10.16
CA VAL A 157 -0.57 -5.96 -8.80
C VAL A 157 -2.08 -5.99 -8.88
N ASN A 158 -2.71 -6.67 -7.95
CA ASN A 158 -4.14 -6.58 -7.68
C ASN A 158 -4.39 -6.01 -6.29
N ALA A 159 -5.60 -5.54 -6.00
CA ALA A 159 -5.89 -4.89 -4.73
C ALA A 159 -5.83 -5.86 -3.54
N ASN A 160 -6.05 -7.16 -3.78
CA ASN A 160 -5.89 -8.17 -2.75
C ASN A 160 -4.41 -8.30 -2.32
N ASP A 161 -3.50 -8.43 -3.28
CA ASP A 161 -2.06 -8.52 -3.01
C ASP A 161 -1.53 -7.23 -2.34
N ALA A 162 -2.04 -6.07 -2.79
CA ALA A 162 -1.68 -4.79 -2.17
C ALA A 162 -2.15 -4.70 -0.70
N THR A 163 -3.32 -5.25 -0.39
CA THR A 163 -3.80 -5.35 1.00
C THR A 163 -2.90 -6.27 1.83
N ILE A 164 -2.44 -7.39 1.26
CA ILE A 164 -1.56 -8.35 1.94
C ILE A 164 -0.24 -7.67 2.32
N TYR A 165 0.45 -6.99 1.39
CA TYR A 165 1.74 -6.38 1.75
C TYR A 165 1.58 -5.19 2.70
N MET A 166 0.49 -4.42 2.65
CA MET A 166 0.24 -3.37 3.63
C MET A 166 -0.09 -3.94 5.01
N LYS A 167 -0.76 -5.10 5.07
CA LYS A 167 -0.99 -5.81 6.33
C LYS A 167 0.32 -6.33 6.93
N GLU A 168 1.22 -6.89 6.11
CA GLU A 168 2.55 -7.29 6.55
C GLU A 168 3.37 -6.09 7.09
N LEU A 169 3.28 -4.93 6.44
CA LEU A 169 3.90 -3.70 6.96
C LEU A 169 3.36 -3.34 8.34
N TYR A 170 2.04 -3.41 8.53
CA TYR A 170 1.42 -3.14 9.83
C TYR A 170 1.85 -4.16 10.89
N ASP A 171 1.85 -5.44 10.55
CA ASP A 171 2.25 -6.51 11.47
C ASP A 171 3.74 -6.41 11.85
N TYR A 172 4.59 -6.08 10.87
CA TYR A 172 6.00 -5.82 11.11
C TYR A 172 6.20 -4.63 12.04
N TYR A 173 5.48 -3.53 11.83
CA TYR A 173 5.52 -2.35 12.70
C TYR A 173 5.16 -2.69 14.14
N ASN A 174 4.15 -3.53 14.36
CA ASN A 174 3.73 -3.95 15.70
C ASN A 174 4.73 -4.86 16.42
N THR A 175 5.82 -5.26 15.78
CA THR A 175 6.94 -5.90 16.50
C THR A 175 7.75 -4.94 17.36
N ASP A 176 7.51 -3.63 17.21
CA ASP A 176 8.10 -2.53 17.98
C ASP A 176 9.63 -2.62 18.13
N THR A 177 10.29 -2.92 17.02
CA THR A 177 11.74 -2.95 16.93
C THR A 177 12.28 -1.67 16.28
N GLU A 178 13.57 -1.38 16.45
CA GLU A 178 14.22 -0.27 15.75
C GLU A 178 14.04 -0.38 14.23
N LEU A 179 14.23 -1.58 13.66
CA LEU A 179 14.06 -1.83 12.24
C LEU A 179 12.59 -1.63 11.78
N SER A 180 11.63 -2.05 12.58
CA SER A 180 10.21 -1.90 12.22
C SER A 180 9.77 -0.44 12.25
N ASN A 181 10.24 0.32 13.23
CA ASN A 181 9.97 1.75 13.35
C ASN A 181 10.65 2.55 12.21
N GLU A 182 11.86 2.16 11.83
CA GLU A 182 12.57 2.75 10.70
C GLU A 182 11.84 2.49 9.37
N LEU A 183 11.41 1.26 9.11
CA LEU A 183 10.65 0.95 7.92
C LEU A 183 9.35 1.75 7.87
N MET A 184 8.56 1.78 8.95
CA MET A 184 7.32 2.53 9.04
C MET A 184 7.54 4.02 8.81
N LYS A 185 8.63 4.59 9.33
CA LYS A 185 9.00 6.00 9.11
C LYS A 185 9.17 6.32 7.63
N ASN A 186 9.73 5.42 6.80
CA ASN A 186 9.81 5.64 5.36
C ASN A 186 8.42 5.82 4.74
N PHE A 187 7.45 4.97 5.09
CA PHE A 187 6.09 5.03 4.54
C PHE A 187 5.28 6.22 5.07
N THR A 188 5.49 6.61 6.33
CA THR A 188 4.80 7.78 6.90
C THR A 188 5.41 9.11 6.47
N SER A 189 6.67 9.12 5.99
CA SER A 189 7.36 10.32 5.49
C SER A 189 7.07 10.65 4.03
N VAL A 190 6.31 9.83 3.31
CA VAL A 190 5.87 10.13 1.95
C VAL A 190 5.02 11.41 1.97
N THR A 191 5.27 12.34 1.04
CA THR A 191 4.55 13.62 0.99
C THR A 191 3.26 13.55 0.17
N PHE A 192 3.20 12.65 -0.81
CA PHE A 192 2.04 12.46 -1.67
C PHE A 192 1.17 11.31 -1.14
N LYS A 193 0.01 11.65 -0.54
CA LYS A 193 -0.89 10.72 0.18
C LYS A 193 -2.32 10.80 -0.34
N PRO A 194 -2.63 10.24 -1.52
CA PRO A 194 -3.96 10.33 -2.13
C PRO A 194 -5.08 9.77 -1.25
N LEU A 195 -4.80 8.73 -0.47
CA LEU A 195 -5.78 8.03 0.39
C LEU A 195 -5.61 8.37 1.88
N SER A 196 -5.39 9.63 2.22
CA SER A 196 -5.12 10.05 3.60
C SER A 196 -6.35 10.15 4.52
N GLY A 197 -7.54 9.78 4.05
CA GLY A 197 -8.77 9.81 4.86
C GLY A 197 -9.50 11.15 4.82
N LYS A 198 -10.58 11.25 5.61
CA LYS A 198 -11.52 12.39 5.67
C LYS A 198 -10.82 13.71 6.00
N ASN A 199 -9.79 13.67 6.81
CA ASN A 199 -8.93 14.80 7.14
C ASN A 199 -7.54 14.52 6.59
N ASN A 200 -7.03 15.33 5.67
CA ASN A 200 -5.66 15.24 5.15
C ASN A 200 -4.57 15.28 6.25
N SER A 201 -4.96 15.48 7.51
CA SER A 201 -4.10 15.47 8.70
C SER A 201 -3.92 14.08 9.31
N LYS A 202 -4.69 13.05 8.91
CA LYS A 202 -4.52 11.70 9.46
C LYS A 202 -3.17 11.14 9.07
N ASN A 203 -2.49 10.55 10.04
CA ASN A 203 -1.22 9.88 9.79
C ASN A 203 -1.48 8.64 8.91
N THR A 204 -0.84 8.57 7.77
CA THR A 204 -0.92 7.44 6.86
C THR A 204 0.47 6.94 6.52
N ALA A 205 0.59 5.62 6.41
CA ALA A 205 1.72 4.99 5.76
C ALA A 205 1.27 4.51 4.38
N ASN A 206 1.87 5.03 3.31
CA ASN A 206 1.41 4.70 1.97
C ASN A 206 2.53 4.58 0.94
N LYS A 207 2.21 3.90 -0.16
CA LYS A 207 3.02 3.95 -1.38
C LYS A 207 2.12 4.13 -2.58
N SER A 208 2.17 5.30 -3.15
CA SER A 208 1.52 5.60 -4.41
C SER A 208 2.34 5.11 -5.61
N GLY A 209 1.66 4.85 -6.72
CA GLY A 209 2.25 4.52 -8.00
C GLY A 209 1.58 5.29 -9.12
N TRP A 210 2.41 5.81 -10.02
CA TRP A 210 1.92 6.58 -11.16
C TRP A 210 2.74 6.28 -12.42
N SER A 211 2.03 6.12 -13.52
CA SER A 211 2.57 6.12 -14.89
C SER A 211 1.47 6.61 -15.83
N GLY A 212 1.77 6.94 -17.08
CA GLY A 212 0.81 7.57 -18.00
C GLY A 212 -0.61 6.96 -18.02
N THR A 213 -0.78 5.69 -17.70
CA THR A 213 -2.06 4.97 -17.70
C THR A 213 -2.37 4.27 -16.37
N ALA A 214 -1.65 4.57 -15.32
CA ALA A 214 -1.86 3.96 -14.02
C ALA A 214 -1.75 5.01 -12.92
N PHE A 215 -2.71 5.03 -12.00
CA PHE A 215 -2.69 5.85 -10.82
C PHE A 215 -3.19 5.03 -9.63
N HIS A 216 -2.32 4.84 -8.64
CA HIS A 216 -2.55 3.91 -7.54
C HIS A 216 -2.16 4.52 -6.21
N ASP A 217 -2.80 4.05 -5.14
CA ASP A 217 -2.28 4.18 -3.79
C ASP A 217 -2.69 2.96 -2.96
N ALA A 218 -1.78 2.54 -2.10
CA ALA A 218 -2.03 1.55 -1.06
C ALA A 218 -1.59 2.16 0.27
N ALA A 219 -2.52 2.26 1.21
CA ALA A 219 -2.33 2.99 2.45
C ALA A 219 -2.79 2.21 3.68
N ILE A 220 -2.05 2.34 4.79
CA ILE A 220 -2.56 2.14 6.14
C ILE A 220 -3.00 3.52 6.63
N VAL A 221 -4.25 3.66 7.02
CA VAL A 221 -4.77 4.87 7.65
C VAL A 221 -4.79 4.62 9.16
N PHE A 222 -3.95 5.36 9.89
CA PHE A 222 -3.90 5.31 11.34
C PHE A 222 -4.99 6.21 11.92
N ASP A 223 -6.12 5.61 12.19
CA ASP A 223 -7.22 6.15 12.98
C ASP A 223 -7.24 5.45 14.36
N ASP A 224 -8.17 5.76 15.23
CA ASP A 224 -8.37 5.04 16.50
C ASP A 224 -8.45 3.53 16.29
N ASN A 225 -9.09 3.12 15.20
CA ASN A 225 -9.08 1.78 14.67
C ASN A 225 -8.45 1.80 13.27
N PRO A 226 -7.21 1.33 13.10
CA PRO A 226 -6.53 1.44 11.82
C PRO A 226 -7.14 0.52 10.74
N TYR A 227 -7.08 0.98 9.50
CA TYR A 227 -7.55 0.23 8.34
C TYR A 227 -6.60 0.34 7.15
N ILE A 228 -6.69 -0.63 6.26
CA ILE A 228 -6.00 -0.62 4.97
C ILE A 228 -6.97 -0.19 3.88
N LEU A 229 -6.52 0.71 3.03
CA LEU A 229 -7.26 1.19 1.87
C LEU A 229 -6.37 1.11 0.64
N VAL A 230 -6.86 0.41 -0.38
CA VAL A 230 -6.18 0.24 -1.67
C VAL A 230 -7.08 0.72 -2.79
N VAL A 231 -6.54 1.56 -3.65
CA VAL A 231 -7.15 1.97 -4.92
C VAL A 231 -6.14 1.80 -6.04
N LEU A 232 -6.46 0.96 -7.00
CA LEU A 232 -5.68 0.75 -8.22
C LEU A 232 -6.54 1.15 -9.42
N SER A 233 -6.03 2.04 -10.28
CA SER A 233 -6.83 2.57 -11.37
C SER A 233 -5.99 2.94 -12.60
N ASN A 234 -6.65 3.12 -13.73
CA ASN A 234 -6.07 3.72 -14.93
C ASN A 234 -6.56 5.17 -15.16
N VAL A 235 -7.06 5.82 -14.11
CA VAL A 235 -7.49 7.22 -14.24
C VAL A 235 -6.34 8.13 -14.62
N GLY A 236 -6.64 9.15 -15.43
CA GLY A 236 -5.71 10.21 -15.76
C GLY A 236 -5.39 11.09 -14.54
N TYR A 237 -4.27 11.80 -14.60
CA TYR A 237 -3.85 12.71 -13.51
C TYR A 237 -4.89 13.77 -13.18
N SER A 238 -5.67 14.24 -14.15
CA SER A 238 -6.75 15.22 -13.94
C SER A 238 -7.89 14.71 -13.07
N ASP A 239 -8.17 13.42 -13.12
CA ASP A 239 -9.38 12.84 -12.53
C ASP A 239 -9.11 12.14 -11.19
N TYR A 240 -7.82 11.85 -10.88
CA TYR A 240 -7.49 11.11 -9.68
C TYR A 240 -7.89 11.84 -8.40
N THR A 241 -7.75 13.15 -8.37
CA THR A 241 -8.06 13.95 -7.18
C THR A 241 -9.51 13.76 -6.76
N TYR A 242 -10.44 13.79 -7.71
CA TYR A 242 -11.85 13.55 -7.45
C TYR A 242 -12.08 12.12 -6.96
N LEU A 243 -11.61 11.12 -7.70
CA LEU A 243 -11.81 9.70 -7.39
C LEU A 243 -11.23 9.32 -6.02
N PHE A 244 -9.96 9.67 -5.77
CA PHE A 244 -9.27 9.26 -4.55
C PHE A 244 -9.79 10.02 -3.32
N ASN A 245 -10.04 11.33 -3.43
CA ASN A 245 -10.61 12.11 -2.33
C ASN A 245 -12.02 11.63 -1.97
N LEU A 246 -12.87 11.36 -2.96
CA LEU A 246 -14.22 10.87 -2.71
C LEU A 246 -14.21 9.46 -2.11
N THR A 247 -13.40 8.55 -2.65
CA THR A 247 -13.22 7.20 -2.10
C THR A 247 -12.73 7.27 -0.65
N SER A 248 -11.68 8.05 -0.39
CA SER A 248 -11.12 8.21 0.95
C SER A 248 -12.13 8.78 1.94
N LYS A 249 -12.91 9.79 1.52
CA LYS A 249 -13.97 10.38 2.34
C LYS A 249 -15.06 9.35 2.68
N VAL A 250 -15.63 8.69 1.66
CA VAL A 250 -16.73 7.73 1.86
C VAL A 250 -16.28 6.56 2.72
N VAL A 251 -15.05 6.05 2.50
CA VAL A 251 -14.50 4.96 3.31
C VAL A 251 -14.27 5.39 4.75
N SER A 252 -13.75 6.59 4.99
CA SER A 252 -13.55 7.08 6.35
C SER A 252 -14.88 7.23 7.11
N GLU A 253 -15.94 7.72 6.46
CA GLU A 253 -17.28 7.82 7.03
C GLU A 253 -17.90 6.43 7.28
N LEU A 254 -17.69 5.49 6.36
CA LEU A 254 -18.15 4.11 6.51
C LEU A 254 -17.45 3.42 7.69
N HIS A 255 -16.13 3.60 7.81
CA HIS A 255 -15.32 3.05 8.90
C HIS A 255 -15.79 3.54 10.28
N GLU A 256 -16.05 4.85 10.39
CA GLU A 256 -16.61 5.45 11.60
C GLU A 256 -17.99 4.86 11.97
N LYS A 257 -18.90 4.74 10.99
CA LYS A 257 -20.22 4.12 11.18
C LYS A 257 -20.13 2.65 11.58
N TYR A 258 -19.19 1.90 10.97
CA TYR A 258 -18.95 0.50 11.29
C TYR A 258 -18.53 0.32 12.75
N TRP A 259 -17.60 1.12 13.23
CA TRP A 259 -17.14 1.04 14.61
C TRP A 259 -18.17 1.52 15.62
N ASN A 260 -18.97 2.55 15.30
CA ASN A 260 -20.10 2.97 16.12
C ASN A 260 -21.15 1.84 16.26
N LEU A 261 -21.43 1.12 15.19
CA LEU A 261 -22.33 -0.04 15.23
C LEU A 261 -21.77 -1.15 16.12
N LYS A 262 -20.46 -1.44 16.01
CA LYS A 262 -19.77 -2.44 16.86
C LYS A 262 -19.80 -2.05 18.32
N TYR A 263 -19.52 -0.79 18.64
CA TYR A 263 -19.51 -0.28 19.99
C TYR A 263 -20.90 -0.39 20.64
N ASN A 264 -21.94 0.04 19.95
CA ASN A 264 -23.33 -0.04 20.44
C ASN A 264 -23.76 -1.48 20.72
N LYS A 265 -23.47 -2.42 19.82
CA LYS A 265 -23.74 -3.86 20.04
C LYS A 265 -22.99 -4.42 21.26
N CYS A 266 -21.75 -4.00 21.51
CA CYS A 266 -21.02 -4.39 22.71
C CYS A 266 -21.68 -3.86 24.00
N GLN A 267 -22.16 -2.61 23.98
CA GLN A 267 -22.87 -2.00 25.13
C GLN A 267 -24.18 -2.72 25.45
N GLU A 268 -24.98 -3.09 24.44
CA GLU A 268 -26.22 -3.85 24.60
C GLU A 268 -25.97 -5.21 25.27
N ILE A 269 -24.87 -5.89 24.94
CA ILE A 269 -24.49 -7.17 25.55
C ILE A 269 -24.08 -7.02 27.02
N ILE A 270 -23.47 -5.89 27.40
CA ILE A 270 -22.97 -5.66 28.76
C ILE A 270 -24.12 -5.22 29.70
N THR A 271 -25.12 -4.53 29.18
CA THR A 271 -26.22 -3.92 29.95
C THR A 271 -27.49 -4.76 29.99
N GLY A 272 -27.65 -5.78 29.14
CA GLY A 272 -28.78 -6.70 29.10
C GLY A 272 -28.48 -7.97 29.82
#